data_32d5df858bb1f75c4d0a758ecba63678
#
_entry.id   32d5df858bb1f75c4d0a758ecba63678
#
_cell.length_a   1.000
_cell.length_b   1.000
_cell.length_c   1.000
_cell.angle_alpha   90.00
_cell.angle_beta   90.00
_cell.angle_gamma   90.00
#
_symmetry.space_group_name_H-M   'P 1'
#
loop_
_entity.id
_entity.type
_entity.pdbx_description
1 polymer ?
#
loop_
_entity_poly.entity_id
_entity_poly.type
_entity_poly.pdbx_seq_one_letter_code
_entity_poly.pdbx_strand_id
1 'polypeptide(L)'
;PAPGSFAIKDLKWGTYSVREASAPAGYQLNPQAQAFPQIAPASLEATLRAAIVNERKTGSLTWKKVDASNTATALEGSEWTISGGALPGAVTITDCKAASAAQCPKPAGATYYDSDPAAGSFAVTGLPWSDTAYALTEKKAPAGYRLDATPRPFTIGKDALNFAFAPITNDKQDVPAIPLTGGFGADAYVIGGIIAGLGATGAAAAIRRRKARTA
;
A
#
# COMPACT_ATOMS: atom_id res chain seq x y z
N PRO A 1 12.10 -6.49 -41.66
CA PRO A 1 10.94 -6.02 -40.90
C PRO A 1 11.39 -5.42 -39.54
N ALA A 2 10.64 -4.45 -39.03
CA ALA A 2 10.88 -3.91 -37.70
C ALA A 2 10.59 -5.00 -36.64
N PRO A 3 11.13 -4.89 -35.41
CA PRO A 3 10.79 -5.81 -34.33
C PRO A 3 9.27 -5.93 -34.16
N GLY A 4 8.77 -7.16 -34.01
CA GLY A 4 7.31 -7.44 -33.91
C GLY A 4 6.57 -7.43 -35.26
N SER A 5 7.25 -7.18 -36.38
CA SER A 5 6.66 -7.24 -37.74
C SER A 5 7.04 -8.54 -38.42
N PHE A 6 6.08 -9.17 -39.06
CA PHE A 6 6.25 -10.43 -39.79
C PHE A 6 5.80 -10.26 -41.23
N ALA A 7 6.55 -10.82 -42.16
CA ALA A 7 6.19 -10.91 -43.57
C ALA A 7 6.47 -12.32 -44.06
N ILE A 8 5.49 -12.93 -44.71
CA ILE A 8 5.59 -14.24 -45.35
C ILE A 8 5.48 -13.99 -46.85
N LYS A 9 6.44 -14.52 -47.64
CA LYS A 9 6.48 -14.38 -49.10
C LYS A 9 6.12 -15.69 -49.75
N ASP A 10 5.86 -15.63 -51.07
CA ASP A 10 5.66 -16.76 -51.95
C ASP A 10 4.49 -17.67 -51.55
N LEU A 11 3.45 -17.08 -50.92
CA LEU A 11 2.21 -17.79 -50.65
C LEU A 11 1.42 -18.02 -51.93
N LYS A 12 0.89 -19.22 -52.10
CA LYS A 12 -0.04 -19.55 -53.19
C LYS A 12 -1.38 -18.82 -52.99
N TRP A 13 -2.18 -18.76 -54.04
CA TRP A 13 -3.54 -18.26 -53.92
C TRP A 13 -4.35 -19.09 -52.92
N GLY A 14 -5.12 -18.43 -52.08
CA GLY A 14 -5.88 -19.11 -51.06
C GLY A 14 -6.25 -18.22 -49.87
N THR A 15 -6.86 -18.84 -48.88
CA THR A 15 -7.21 -18.21 -47.59
C THR A 15 -6.21 -18.67 -46.52
N TYR A 16 -5.75 -17.75 -45.71
CA TYR A 16 -4.75 -18.01 -44.68
C TYR A 16 -5.19 -17.45 -43.34
N SER A 17 -4.70 -18.08 -42.30
CA SER A 17 -4.79 -17.56 -40.93
C SER A 17 -3.43 -17.70 -40.25
N VAL A 18 -3.15 -16.78 -39.33
CA VAL A 18 -1.99 -16.85 -38.44
C VAL A 18 -2.47 -17.09 -37.02
N ARG A 19 -1.72 -17.89 -36.29
CA ARG A 19 -1.92 -18.13 -34.85
C ARG A 19 -0.56 -18.06 -34.18
N GLU A 20 -0.52 -17.43 -33.02
CA GLU A 20 0.68 -17.44 -32.21
C GLU A 20 0.94 -18.85 -31.67
N ALA A 21 2.13 -19.36 -31.87
CA ALA A 21 2.57 -20.67 -31.36
C ALA A 21 3.23 -20.55 -29.97
N SER A 22 3.91 -19.43 -29.69
CA SER A 22 4.54 -19.13 -28.41
C SER A 22 4.53 -17.62 -28.19
N ALA A 23 4.16 -17.18 -26.98
CA ALA A 23 4.22 -15.77 -26.62
C ALA A 23 5.65 -15.34 -26.30
N PRO A 24 5.97 -14.05 -26.42
CA PRO A 24 7.19 -13.49 -25.86
C PRO A 24 7.29 -13.75 -24.33
N ALA A 25 8.52 -13.85 -23.82
CA ALA A 25 8.75 -14.08 -22.40
C ALA A 25 8.04 -13.01 -21.56
N GLY A 26 7.32 -13.42 -20.51
CA GLY A 26 6.53 -12.54 -19.63
C GLY A 26 5.16 -12.13 -20.17
N TYR A 27 4.76 -12.62 -21.35
CA TYR A 27 3.43 -12.36 -21.91
C TYR A 27 2.58 -13.63 -21.97
N GLN A 28 1.28 -13.43 -21.99
CA GLN A 28 0.30 -14.52 -22.18
C GLN A 28 0.19 -14.85 -23.66
N LEU A 29 0.08 -16.14 -23.98
CA LEU A 29 -0.15 -16.59 -25.35
C LEU A 29 -1.53 -16.12 -25.80
N ASN A 30 -1.61 -15.50 -26.98
CA ASN A 30 -2.87 -15.23 -27.66
C ASN A 30 -3.20 -16.38 -28.61
N PRO A 31 -4.09 -17.32 -28.23
CA PRO A 31 -4.36 -18.50 -29.03
C PRO A 31 -5.30 -18.25 -30.23
N GLN A 32 -5.81 -17.02 -30.38
CA GLN A 32 -6.81 -16.67 -31.36
C GLN A 32 -6.20 -16.65 -32.77
N ALA A 33 -6.75 -17.44 -33.70
CA ALA A 33 -6.38 -17.38 -35.10
C ALA A 33 -6.92 -16.10 -35.74
N GLN A 34 -6.05 -15.38 -36.43
CA GLN A 34 -6.39 -14.18 -37.18
C GLN A 34 -6.41 -14.52 -38.70
N ALA A 35 -7.54 -14.29 -39.35
CA ALA A 35 -7.68 -14.53 -40.75
C ALA A 35 -7.10 -13.36 -41.58
N PHE A 36 -6.35 -13.70 -42.63
CA PHE A 36 -5.94 -12.74 -43.63
C PHE A 36 -7.02 -12.55 -44.70
N PRO A 37 -7.06 -11.40 -45.38
CA PRO A 37 -7.75 -11.28 -46.64
C PRO A 37 -7.23 -12.35 -47.65
N GLN A 38 -8.11 -12.82 -48.53
CA GLN A 38 -7.76 -13.83 -49.49
C GLN A 38 -6.65 -13.33 -50.42
N ILE A 39 -5.63 -14.17 -50.67
CA ILE A 39 -4.62 -13.96 -51.70
C ILE A 39 -5.18 -14.53 -53.00
N ALA A 40 -5.31 -13.66 -54.02
CA ALA A 40 -5.91 -13.97 -55.32
C ALA A 40 -5.17 -13.22 -56.43
N PRO A 41 -5.35 -13.57 -57.72
CA PRO A 41 -4.67 -12.89 -58.83
C PRO A 41 -4.81 -11.37 -58.85
N ALA A 42 -5.94 -10.86 -58.37
CA ALA A 42 -6.19 -9.42 -58.28
C ALA A 42 -5.70 -8.77 -56.96
N SER A 43 -5.22 -9.57 -55.97
CA SER A 43 -4.75 -9.08 -54.69
C SER A 43 -3.65 -10.03 -54.18
N LEU A 44 -2.42 -9.77 -54.61
CA LEU A 44 -1.25 -10.59 -54.31
C LEU A 44 -0.68 -10.35 -52.90
N GLU A 45 -1.11 -9.31 -52.23
CA GLU A 45 -0.68 -8.96 -50.86
C GLU A 45 -1.86 -8.92 -49.92
N ALA A 46 -1.67 -9.43 -48.73
CA ALA A 46 -2.69 -9.38 -47.65
C ALA A 46 -2.02 -8.95 -46.36
N THR A 47 -2.64 -8.01 -45.67
CA THR A 47 -2.20 -7.50 -44.36
C THR A 47 -3.29 -7.75 -43.31
N LEU A 48 -2.88 -8.17 -42.11
CA LEU A 48 -3.82 -8.23 -40.98
C LEU A 48 -4.38 -6.85 -40.68
N ARG A 49 -5.70 -6.78 -40.46
CA ARG A 49 -6.37 -5.53 -40.16
C ARG A 49 -6.08 -5.01 -38.74
N ALA A 50 -5.70 -5.89 -37.83
CA ALA A 50 -5.37 -5.56 -36.45
C ALA A 50 -4.06 -6.24 -36.04
N ALA A 51 -3.31 -5.61 -35.14
CA ALA A 51 -2.14 -6.20 -34.52
C ALA A 51 -2.54 -7.38 -33.62
N ILE A 52 -1.69 -8.40 -33.55
CA ILE A 52 -1.82 -9.46 -32.56
C ILE A 52 -1.22 -8.93 -31.24
N VAL A 53 -2.07 -8.78 -30.23
CA VAL A 53 -1.68 -8.21 -28.94
C VAL A 53 -1.54 -9.32 -27.91
N ASN A 54 -0.44 -9.30 -27.18
CA ASN A 54 -0.22 -10.15 -26.02
C ASN A 54 -0.40 -9.35 -24.73
N GLU A 55 -1.10 -9.93 -23.76
CA GLU A 55 -1.22 -9.36 -22.44
C GLU A 55 0.01 -9.68 -21.59
N ARG A 56 0.48 -8.68 -20.84
CA ARG A 56 1.57 -8.86 -19.89
C ARG A 56 1.12 -9.76 -18.74
N LYS A 57 1.92 -10.75 -18.37
CA LYS A 57 1.64 -11.55 -17.16
C LYS A 57 1.69 -10.65 -15.92
N THR A 58 0.90 -10.99 -14.93
CA THR A 58 0.86 -10.29 -13.64
C THR A 58 1.19 -11.24 -12.50
N GLY A 59 1.70 -10.68 -11.43
CA GLY A 59 2.09 -11.42 -10.25
C GLY A 59 1.56 -10.82 -8.95
N SER A 60 2.10 -11.30 -7.83
CA SER A 60 1.70 -10.88 -6.50
C SER A 60 2.88 -10.51 -5.61
N LEU A 61 2.59 -9.64 -4.64
CA LEU A 61 3.50 -9.25 -3.56
C LEU A 61 2.82 -9.53 -2.24
N THR A 62 3.54 -10.16 -1.29
CA THR A 62 3.06 -10.38 0.08
C THR A 62 4.10 -9.96 1.10
N TRP A 63 3.66 -9.45 2.25
CA TRP A 63 4.50 -9.17 3.42
C TRP A 63 3.67 -9.14 4.69
N LYS A 64 4.37 -9.18 5.83
CA LYS A 64 3.77 -8.98 7.15
C LYS A 64 4.47 -7.84 7.87
N LYS A 65 3.70 -7.03 8.59
CA LYS A 65 4.19 -6.01 9.50
C LYS A 65 4.16 -6.52 10.92
N VAL A 66 5.30 -6.51 11.61
CA VAL A 66 5.45 -7.13 12.94
C VAL A 66 6.26 -6.26 13.90
N ASP A 67 6.10 -6.49 15.20
CA ASP A 67 6.88 -5.87 16.27
C ASP A 67 8.34 -6.38 16.25
N ALA A 68 9.33 -5.49 16.29
CA ALA A 68 10.75 -5.85 16.29
C ALA A 68 11.16 -6.65 17.52
N SER A 69 10.53 -6.42 18.68
CA SER A 69 10.80 -7.14 19.93
C SER A 69 10.06 -8.48 20.03
N ASN A 70 9.01 -8.68 19.23
CA ASN A 70 8.24 -9.92 19.15
C ASN A 70 7.64 -10.13 17.77
N THR A 71 8.36 -10.78 16.88
CA THR A 71 7.95 -11.00 15.49
C THR A 71 6.70 -11.88 15.30
N ALA A 72 6.19 -12.50 16.36
CA ALA A 72 4.89 -13.17 16.34
C ALA A 72 3.71 -12.18 16.42
N THR A 73 3.96 -10.94 16.86
CA THR A 73 2.94 -9.91 16.98
C THR A 73 2.80 -9.13 15.68
N ALA A 74 1.69 -9.33 14.97
CA ALA A 74 1.35 -8.55 13.79
C ALA A 74 0.93 -7.13 14.19
N LEU A 75 1.32 -6.13 13.39
CA LEU A 75 1.06 -4.72 13.62
C LEU A 75 0.11 -4.17 12.56
N GLU A 76 -1.08 -3.77 12.99
CA GLU A 76 -2.13 -3.25 12.10
C GLU A 76 -2.01 -1.74 11.83
N GLY A 77 -2.65 -1.27 10.75
CA GLY A 77 -2.87 0.14 10.45
C GLY A 77 -1.69 0.86 9.81
N SER A 78 -0.69 0.15 9.28
CA SER A 78 0.34 0.74 8.44
C SER A 78 -0.15 1.05 7.03
N GLU A 79 0.47 2.04 6.38
CA GLU A 79 0.27 2.33 4.96
C GLU A 79 1.60 2.22 4.22
N TRP A 80 1.53 1.71 3.00
CA TRP A 80 2.69 1.44 2.16
C TRP A 80 2.57 2.08 0.79
N THR A 81 3.68 2.36 0.17
CA THR A 81 3.76 2.80 -1.22
C THR A 81 4.51 1.76 -2.04
N ILE A 82 3.91 1.32 -3.16
CA ILE A 82 4.60 0.55 -4.20
C ILE A 82 4.89 1.50 -5.36
N SER A 83 6.14 1.54 -5.81
CA SER A 83 6.57 2.38 -6.93
C SER A 83 7.54 1.65 -7.84
N GLY A 84 7.81 2.21 -9.03
CA GLY A 84 8.72 1.63 -10.01
C GLY A 84 8.14 0.46 -10.79
N GLY A 85 9.01 -0.41 -11.28
CA GLY A 85 8.61 -1.52 -12.15
C GLY A 85 7.86 -1.03 -13.39
N ALA A 86 6.74 -1.69 -13.70
CA ALA A 86 5.86 -1.33 -14.81
C ALA A 86 4.61 -0.52 -14.37
N LEU A 87 4.62 0.04 -13.15
CA LEU A 87 3.54 0.92 -12.70
C LEU A 87 3.65 2.29 -13.37
N PRO A 88 2.52 2.90 -13.79
CA PRO A 88 2.51 4.26 -14.35
C PRO A 88 2.79 5.34 -13.30
N GLY A 89 2.71 5.00 -12.01
CA GLY A 89 2.95 5.89 -10.89
C GLY A 89 2.95 5.12 -9.57
N ALA A 90 3.30 5.80 -8.48
CA ALA A 90 3.28 5.22 -7.15
C ALA A 90 1.84 4.94 -6.68
N VAL A 91 1.62 3.80 -6.04
CA VAL A 91 0.32 3.39 -5.49
C VAL A 91 0.40 3.24 -3.99
N THR A 92 -0.63 3.68 -3.28
CA THR A 92 -0.73 3.53 -1.82
C THR A 92 -1.54 2.28 -1.49
N ILE A 93 -1.02 1.46 -0.59
CA ILE A 93 -1.64 0.26 -0.06
C ILE A 93 -1.91 0.49 1.44
N THR A 94 -3.15 0.39 1.83
CA THR A 94 -3.59 0.51 3.23
C THR A 94 -3.93 -0.88 3.76
N ASP A 95 -3.55 -1.17 4.99
CA ASP A 95 -3.81 -2.44 5.68
C ASP A 95 -5.31 -2.78 5.68
N CYS A 96 -5.66 -3.95 5.16
CA CYS A 96 -7.01 -4.49 5.23
C CYS A 96 -7.24 -5.14 6.60
N LYS A 97 -8.37 -4.83 7.20
CA LYS A 97 -8.82 -5.45 8.43
C LYS A 97 -10.27 -5.86 8.25
N ALA A 98 -10.48 -7.11 7.88
CA ALA A 98 -11.81 -7.62 7.54
C ALA A 98 -11.99 -9.08 8.00
N ALA A 99 -13.21 -9.57 7.96
CA ALA A 99 -13.50 -10.96 8.27
C ALA A 99 -13.13 -11.92 7.11
N SER A 100 -13.02 -11.38 5.89
CA SER A 100 -12.63 -12.16 4.70
C SER A 100 -12.03 -11.26 3.62
N ALA A 101 -11.27 -11.83 2.70
CA ALA A 101 -10.65 -11.11 1.58
C ALA A 101 -11.69 -10.37 0.69
N ALA A 102 -12.88 -10.92 0.53
CA ALA A 102 -13.97 -10.28 -0.23
C ALA A 102 -14.49 -8.98 0.41
N GLN A 103 -14.21 -8.77 1.69
CA GLN A 103 -14.63 -7.58 2.45
C GLN A 103 -13.50 -6.55 2.60
N CYS A 104 -12.30 -6.83 2.07
CA CYS A 104 -11.23 -5.85 2.04
C CYS A 104 -11.64 -4.63 1.22
N PRO A 105 -11.49 -3.41 1.77
CA PRO A 105 -11.90 -2.19 1.07
C PRO A 105 -11.06 -2.00 -0.18
N LYS A 106 -11.70 -2.00 -1.34
CA LYS A 106 -11.08 -1.59 -2.59
C LYS A 106 -11.41 -0.12 -2.84
N PRO A 107 -10.46 0.81 -2.74
CA PRO A 107 -10.72 2.21 -3.05
C PRO A 107 -11.28 2.39 -4.46
N ALA A 108 -12.20 3.33 -4.64
CA ALA A 108 -12.81 3.59 -5.94
C ALA A 108 -11.72 3.92 -6.97
N GLY A 109 -11.74 3.22 -8.11
CA GLY A 109 -10.74 3.36 -9.18
C GLY A 109 -9.37 2.72 -8.88
N ALA A 110 -9.14 2.14 -7.70
CA ALA A 110 -7.88 1.47 -7.41
C ALA A 110 -7.76 0.15 -8.17
N THR A 111 -6.63 -0.02 -8.84
CA THR A 111 -6.23 -1.32 -9.44
C THR A 111 -5.58 -2.21 -8.39
N TYR A 112 -4.78 -1.61 -7.50
CA TYR A 112 -4.00 -2.32 -6.49
C TYR A 112 -4.47 -1.93 -5.09
N TYR A 113 -4.67 -2.92 -4.24
CA TYR A 113 -5.10 -2.78 -2.85
C TYR A 113 -4.70 -4.02 -2.08
N ASP A 114 -4.73 -3.95 -0.76
CA ASP A 114 -4.50 -5.10 0.10
C ASP A 114 -5.73 -6.01 0.11
N SER A 115 -5.54 -7.27 -0.24
CA SER A 115 -6.57 -8.32 -0.25
C SER A 115 -6.42 -9.34 0.87
N ASP A 116 -5.40 -9.22 1.74
CA ASP A 116 -5.27 -10.07 2.92
C ASP A 116 -6.15 -9.50 4.05
N PRO A 117 -7.13 -10.23 4.57
CA PRO A 117 -8.03 -9.72 5.60
C PRO A 117 -7.40 -9.71 7.00
N ALA A 118 -6.25 -10.35 7.19
CA ALA A 118 -5.59 -10.41 8.48
C ALA A 118 -4.80 -9.12 8.75
N ALA A 119 -5.14 -8.40 9.80
CA ALA A 119 -4.49 -7.17 10.18
C ALA A 119 -2.96 -7.30 10.26
N GLY A 120 -2.22 -6.37 9.66
CA GLY A 120 -0.77 -6.40 9.56
C GLY A 120 -0.19 -7.42 8.58
N SER A 121 -1.03 -8.15 7.84
CA SER A 121 -0.65 -8.99 6.71
C SER A 121 -1.13 -8.34 5.42
N PHE A 122 -0.33 -8.43 4.37
CA PHE A 122 -0.61 -7.76 3.11
C PHE A 122 -0.48 -8.71 1.93
N ALA A 123 -1.41 -8.62 0.99
CA ALA A 123 -1.38 -9.32 -0.28
C ALA A 123 -1.86 -8.39 -1.41
N VAL A 124 -0.99 -8.05 -2.33
CA VAL A 124 -1.30 -7.25 -3.52
C VAL A 124 -1.12 -8.11 -4.75
N THR A 125 -2.16 -8.18 -5.59
CA THR A 125 -2.18 -8.98 -6.82
C THR A 125 -2.26 -8.09 -8.06
N GLY A 126 -2.00 -8.67 -9.22
CA GLY A 126 -2.13 -7.98 -10.49
C GLY A 126 -0.94 -7.08 -10.85
N LEU A 127 0.16 -7.10 -10.09
CA LEU A 127 1.37 -6.35 -10.43
C LEU A 127 1.98 -6.89 -11.73
N PRO A 128 2.15 -6.05 -12.78
CA PRO A 128 2.71 -6.53 -14.03
C PRO A 128 4.17 -6.98 -13.86
N TRP A 129 4.61 -7.99 -14.59
CA TRP A 129 6.04 -8.30 -14.65
C TRP A 129 6.82 -7.10 -15.21
N SER A 130 8.08 -6.96 -14.78
CA SER A 130 8.92 -5.86 -15.21
C SER A 130 10.40 -6.26 -15.21
N ASP A 131 11.16 -5.75 -16.18
CA ASP A 131 12.62 -5.86 -16.19
C ASP A 131 13.29 -4.89 -15.19
N THR A 132 12.55 -3.89 -14.73
CA THR A 132 12.99 -2.96 -13.68
C THR A 132 12.38 -3.32 -12.34
N ALA A 133 13.12 -3.07 -11.27
CA ALA A 133 12.66 -3.35 -9.91
C ALA A 133 11.52 -2.42 -9.48
N TYR A 134 10.67 -2.95 -8.63
CA TYR A 134 9.74 -2.22 -7.80
C TYR A 134 10.40 -1.83 -6.48
N ALA A 135 9.83 -0.89 -5.77
CA ALA A 135 10.18 -0.55 -4.40
C ALA A 135 8.92 -0.53 -3.52
N LEU A 136 9.00 -1.20 -2.36
CA LEU A 136 8.02 -1.13 -1.28
C LEU A 136 8.57 -0.20 -0.20
N THR A 137 7.82 0.84 0.17
CA THR A 137 8.22 1.83 1.18
C THR A 137 7.10 2.03 2.19
N GLU A 138 7.40 2.00 3.47
CA GLU A 138 6.42 2.34 4.50
C GLU A 138 6.13 3.84 4.45
N LYS A 139 4.86 4.20 4.25
CA LYS A 139 4.37 5.58 4.20
C LYS A 139 3.88 6.06 5.56
N LYS A 140 3.31 5.14 6.34
CA LYS A 140 2.79 5.39 7.68
C LYS A 140 3.04 4.16 8.55
N ALA A 141 3.67 4.34 9.69
CA ALA A 141 3.88 3.27 10.66
C ALA A 141 2.59 2.94 11.43
N PRO A 142 2.48 1.73 11.98
CA PRO A 142 1.47 1.39 12.98
C PRO A 142 1.49 2.38 14.17
N ALA A 143 0.34 2.55 14.83
CA ALA A 143 0.24 3.44 15.98
C ALA A 143 1.20 3.01 17.11
N GLY A 144 2.00 3.95 17.62
CA GLY A 144 2.99 3.71 18.67
C GLY A 144 4.33 3.14 18.19
N TYR A 145 4.54 3.06 16.87
CA TYR A 145 5.78 2.57 16.27
C TYR A 145 6.48 3.66 15.45
N ARG A 146 7.79 3.52 15.29
CA ARG A 146 8.64 4.42 14.50
C ARG A 146 8.50 4.07 13.03
N LEU A 147 8.37 5.09 12.18
CA LEU A 147 8.35 4.91 10.72
C LEU A 147 9.72 4.45 10.21
N ASP A 148 9.72 3.40 9.39
CA ASP A 148 10.87 2.99 8.59
C ASP A 148 10.57 3.22 7.09
N ALA A 149 10.90 4.41 6.61
CA ALA A 149 10.71 4.80 5.22
C ALA A 149 11.80 4.29 4.26
N THR A 150 12.61 3.29 4.67
CA THR A 150 13.62 2.69 3.80
C THR A 150 12.96 1.95 2.64
N PRO A 151 13.25 2.32 1.38
CA PRO A 151 12.72 1.60 0.22
C PRO A 151 13.29 0.17 0.15
N ARG A 152 12.41 -0.80 -0.03
CA ARG A 152 12.76 -2.22 -0.17
C ARG A 152 12.54 -2.66 -1.60
N PRO A 153 13.62 -2.93 -2.36
CA PRO A 153 13.48 -3.37 -3.75
C PRO A 153 12.94 -4.79 -3.82
N PHE A 154 12.11 -5.05 -4.84
CA PHE A 154 11.64 -6.38 -5.21
C PHE A 154 11.39 -6.48 -6.71
N THR A 155 11.23 -7.69 -7.21
CA THR A 155 10.98 -7.93 -8.64
C THR A 155 9.77 -8.83 -8.84
N ILE A 156 8.94 -8.48 -9.81
CA ILE A 156 7.97 -9.37 -10.42
C ILE A 156 8.55 -9.73 -11.78
N GLY A 157 9.33 -10.81 -11.80
CA GLY A 157 10.05 -11.24 -13.00
C GLY A 157 9.18 -12.06 -13.95
N LYS A 158 9.55 -12.12 -15.23
CA LYS A 158 8.81 -12.88 -16.25
C LYS A 158 8.62 -14.37 -15.94
N ASP A 159 9.53 -14.94 -15.13
CA ASP A 159 9.55 -16.37 -14.75
C ASP A 159 9.24 -16.58 -13.26
N ALA A 160 9.27 -15.51 -12.43
CA ALA A 160 8.99 -15.51 -11.00
C ALA A 160 8.00 -14.39 -10.67
N LEU A 161 6.71 -14.69 -10.83
CA LEU A 161 5.64 -13.70 -10.72
C LEU A 161 5.22 -13.39 -9.27
N ASN A 162 5.58 -14.23 -8.30
CA ASN A 162 5.20 -14.04 -6.91
C ASN A 162 6.43 -13.68 -6.09
N PHE A 163 6.33 -12.61 -5.31
CA PHE A 163 7.36 -12.17 -4.39
C PHE A 163 6.81 -12.06 -2.97
N ALA A 164 7.59 -12.50 -1.99
CA ALA A 164 7.25 -12.41 -0.58
C ALA A 164 8.44 -11.84 0.19
N PHE A 165 8.20 -10.77 0.94
CA PHE A 165 9.19 -10.30 1.91
C PHE A 165 9.17 -11.18 3.18
N ALA A 166 10.32 -11.33 3.81
CA ALA A 166 10.37 -11.70 5.22
C ALA A 166 9.56 -10.67 6.05
N PRO A 167 9.10 -11.04 7.25
CA PRO A 167 8.38 -10.09 8.10
C PRO A 167 9.15 -8.78 8.29
N ILE A 168 8.49 -7.66 8.06
CA ILE A 168 9.06 -6.32 8.17
C ILE A 168 8.76 -5.79 9.57
N THR A 169 9.80 -5.48 10.32
CA THR A 169 9.69 -5.03 11.71
C THR A 169 9.57 -3.51 11.83
N ASN A 170 8.92 -3.02 12.91
CA ASN A 170 9.10 -1.66 13.42
C ASN A 170 9.44 -1.70 14.91
N ASP A 171 10.27 -0.76 15.34
CA ASP A 171 10.53 -0.50 16.74
C ASP A 171 9.42 0.36 17.35
N LYS A 172 9.12 0.13 18.62
CA LYS A 172 8.22 1.00 19.38
C LYS A 172 8.79 2.42 19.48
N GLN A 173 7.91 3.41 19.47
CA GLN A 173 8.32 4.76 19.80
C GLN A 173 8.69 4.82 21.30
N ASP A 174 9.88 5.35 21.58
CA ASP A 174 10.23 5.74 22.94
C ASP A 174 9.33 6.89 23.35
N VAL A 175 8.46 6.66 24.34
CA VAL A 175 7.75 7.74 24.99
C VAL A 175 8.79 8.41 25.90
N PRO A 176 9.15 9.71 25.69
CA PRO A 176 10.02 10.38 26.60
C PRO A 176 9.40 10.27 28.01
N ALA A 177 10.13 9.70 28.97
CA ALA A 177 9.74 9.81 30.37
C ALA A 177 9.68 11.30 30.67
N ILE A 178 8.47 11.83 30.81
CA ILE A 178 8.31 13.18 31.34
C ILE A 178 8.91 13.10 32.75
N PRO A 179 10.04 13.79 33.04
CA PRO A 179 10.53 13.84 34.40
C PRO A 179 9.37 14.38 35.21
N LEU A 180 8.88 13.61 36.18
CA LEU A 180 8.02 14.13 37.19
C LEU A 180 8.91 15.11 37.99
N THR A 181 9.12 16.31 37.40
CA THR A 181 9.74 17.40 38.16
C THR A 181 8.81 17.59 39.33
N GLY A 182 9.26 17.13 40.50
CA GLY A 182 8.54 17.19 41.76
C GLY A 182 8.23 18.63 42.20
N GLY A 183 7.33 19.25 41.46
CA GLY A 183 6.49 20.31 42.02
C GLY A 183 5.54 19.61 42.98
N PHE A 184 5.41 20.13 44.17
CA PHE A 184 4.40 19.71 45.11
C PHE A 184 3.10 19.43 44.35
N GLY A 185 2.64 18.16 44.35
CA GLY A 185 1.53 17.71 43.53
C GLY A 185 0.30 18.61 43.66
N ALA A 186 -0.66 18.43 42.79
CA ALA A 186 -1.92 19.20 42.77
C ALA A 186 -2.53 19.39 44.14
N ASP A 187 -2.26 18.49 45.07
CA ASP A 187 -2.64 18.56 46.48
C ASP A 187 -2.11 19.80 47.21
N ALA A 188 -0.91 20.29 46.85
CA ALA A 188 -0.38 21.53 47.48
C ALA A 188 -1.17 22.77 47.04
N TYR A 189 -1.66 22.79 45.79
CA TYR A 189 -2.49 23.87 45.27
C TYR A 189 -3.92 23.82 45.83
N VAL A 190 -4.45 22.59 46.04
CA VAL A 190 -5.77 22.40 46.67
C VAL A 190 -5.73 22.83 48.13
N ILE A 191 -4.71 22.43 48.89
CA ILE A 191 -4.54 22.83 50.29
C ILE A 191 -4.29 24.34 50.40
N GLY A 192 -3.41 24.93 49.57
CA GLY A 192 -3.17 26.36 49.53
C GLY A 192 -4.40 27.16 49.14
N GLY A 193 -5.18 26.69 48.15
CA GLY A 193 -6.44 27.32 47.74
C GLY A 193 -7.52 27.30 48.83
N ILE A 194 -7.65 26.20 49.58
CA ILE A 194 -8.60 26.08 50.68
C ILE A 194 -8.23 27.01 51.83
N ILE A 195 -6.94 27.13 52.19
CA ILE A 195 -6.48 28.05 53.24
C ILE A 195 -6.70 29.51 52.83
N ALA A 196 -6.42 29.89 51.58
CA ALA A 196 -6.67 31.23 51.06
C ALA A 196 -8.17 31.55 51.01
N GLY A 197 -9.02 30.57 50.61
CA GLY A 197 -10.48 30.74 50.57
C GLY A 197 -11.10 30.92 51.94
N LEU A 198 -10.65 30.18 52.94
CA LEU A 198 -11.13 30.31 54.34
C LEU A 198 -10.64 31.61 55.00
N GLY A 199 -9.43 32.08 54.67
CA GLY A 199 -8.90 33.36 55.13
C GLY A 199 -9.72 34.56 54.62
N ALA A 200 -10.11 34.52 53.32
CA ALA A 200 -10.91 35.59 52.71
C ALA A 200 -12.35 35.68 53.27
N THR A 201 -12.98 34.55 53.56
CA THR A 201 -14.32 34.52 54.13
C THR A 201 -14.32 34.98 55.61
N GLY A 202 -13.26 34.63 56.37
CA GLY A 202 -13.07 35.10 57.75
C GLY A 202 -12.87 36.61 57.79
N ALA A 203 -12.10 37.22 56.97
CA ALA A 203 -11.85 38.65 56.85
C ALA A 203 -13.14 39.44 56.51
N ALA A 204 -13.93 38.90 55.51
CA ALA A 204 -15.19 39.54 55.15
C ALA A 204 -16.25 39.54 56.29
N ALA A 205 -16.29 38.46 57.06
CA ALA A 205 -17.18 38.37 58.20
C ALA A 205 -16.78 39.36 59.38
N ALA A 206 -15.47 39.52 59.57
CA ALA A 206 -14.96 40.48 60.59
C ALA A 206 -15.26 41.96 60.23
N ILE A 207 -15.12 42.30 58.91
CA ILE A 207 -15.43 43.65 58.43
C ILE A 207 -16.94 43.94 58.55
N ARG A 208 -17.83 43.03 58.26
CA ARG A 208 -19.29 43.19 58.43
C ARG A 208 -19.69 43.40 59.93
N ARG A 209 -19.09 42.69 60.89
CA ARG A 209 -19.35 42.86 62.32
C ARG A 209 -18.87 44.19 62.84
N ARG A 210 -17.80 44.78 62.32
CA ARG A 210 -17.34 46.12 62.69
C ARG A 210 -18.28 47.21 62.20
N LYS A 211 -18.83 47.13 60.96
CA LYS A 211 -19.80 48.11 60.49
C LYS A 211 -21.14 48.09 61.20
N ALA A 212 -21.57 46.95 61.72
CA ALA A 212 -22.82 46.84 62.49
C ALA A 212 -22.72 47.36 63.95
N ARG A 213 -21.51 47.71 64.47
CA ARG A 213 -21.31 48.28 65.81
C ARG A 213 -21.11 49.80 65.80
N THR A 214 -21.09 50.44 64.64
CA THR A 214 -20.89 51.92 64.50
C THR A 214 -22.09 52.61 63.81
N ALA A 215 -23.27 51.94 63.79
CA ALA A 215 -24.55 52.54 63.37
C ALA A 215 -25.54 52.57 64.58
#